data_f66fcd272a1a32dd7fe1a0ee424c072d
#
_entry.id   f66fcd272a1a32dd7fe1a0ee424c072d
#
_cell.length_a   1.000
_cell.length_b   1.000
_cell.length_c   1.000
_cell.angle_alpha   90.00
_cell.angle_beta   90.00
_cell.angle_gamma   90.00
#
_symmetry.space_group_name_H-M   'P 1'
#
loop_
_entity.id
_entity.type
_entity.pdbx_description
1 polymer ?
#
loop_
_entity_poly.entity_id
_entity_poly.type
_entity_poly.pdbx_seq_one_letter_code
_entity_poly.pdbx_strand_id
1 'polypeptide(L)'
;MLKIFQKAKNQFIRTSIVLFLILSFLILLYTFYISEINFQGSKHEKYIKYYILSLFLILFFLTSLRFSKKFQEYLVIITFSTIISLYTFEFYYFLKFDYRVTTVKYKKIVKESKIKIYEDFKKMNIQSIPYYRVEKEFLHNNQVIFPVSGVSKIKTIYCNENNKQINYMSDRYGFRNEDKEWDNKKIDVVLIGDSFAQGACVDNKNTLSANMKKKSDLSIINLGISGHGPLKELVVLREYAEFIKPKKIFWFFYEGNDLTKDLEAELSSDFLKKYFHPDFKQDLIKKQKNIDNLLLKDFRKKMLFENQTNDSITKLNNNHVSKFKDFLENTKYLRLWAVRNILKKNISKKKIDPEFKKILKLAKNEVNSWGGKLYFVYLPEKTRYQNTFYREVYSDQFKKKKKILDIAHSLNLQVIDVDDDIFYEIKNPTDLYYLHFNESGYKIISNHLSGYIKNEY
;
A
#
# COMPACT_ATOMS: atom_id res chain seq x y z
N MET A 1 55.76 31.12 -10.00
CA MET A 1 54.95 29.86 -10.07
C MET A 1 54.11 29.62 -8.83
N LEU A 2 54.67 29.60 -7.61
CA LEU A 2 53.94 29.41 -6.34
C LEU A 2 52.77 30.39 -6.10
N LYS A 3 52.93 31.70 -6.34
CA LYS A 3 51.86 32.68 -6.19
C LYS A 3 50.69 32.49 -7.15
N ILE A 4 50.93 32.06 -8.37
CA ILE A 4 49.89 31.75 -9.38
C ILE A 4 49.11 30.53 -8.95
N PHE A 5 49.80 29.48 -8.51
CA PHE A 5 49.18 28.26 -8.01
C PHE A 5 48.29 28.52 -6.77
N GLN A 6 48.79 29.35 -5.83
CA GLN A 6 48.03 29.71 -4.64
C GLN A 6 46.79 30.56 -4.98
N LYS A 7 46.89 31.44 -5.98
CA LYS A 7 45.75 32.24 -6.48
C LYS A 7 44.69 31.30 -7.11
N ALA A 8 45.11 30.39 -7.96
CA ALA A 8 44.21 29.42 -8.60
C ALA A 8 43.52 28.51 -7.57
N LYS A 9 44.26 27.97 -6.58
CA LYS A 9 43.70 27.19 -5.47
C LYS A 9 42.63 27.98 -4.70
N ASN A 10 42.91 29.22 -4.30
CA ASN A 10 41.97 30.08 -3.57
C ASN A 10 40.71 30.38 -4.39
N GLN A 11 40.88 30.61 -5.69
CA GLN A 11 39.76 30.83 -6.60
C GLN A 11 38.87 29.54 -6.72
N PHE A 12 39.49 28.37 -6.90
CA PHE A 12 38.78 27.11 -6.94
C PHE A 12 37.95 26.87 -5.67
N ILE A 13 38.55 27.08 -4.48
CA ILE A 13 37.86 26.90 -3.19
C ILE A 13 36.64 27.81 -3.12
N ARG A 14 36.80 29.11 -3.44
CA ARG A 14 35.68 30.08 -3.39
C ARG A 14 34.58 29.73 -4.39
N THR A 15 34.94 29.37 -5.62
CA THR A 15 33.98 28.94 -6.64
C THR A 15 33.22 27.71 -6.20
N SER A 16 33.89 26.72 -5.57
CA SER A 16 33.24 25.53 -5.03
C SER A 16 32.20 25.85 -3.95
N ILE A 17 32.52 26.76 -3.01
CA ILE A 17 31.54 27.17 -1.98
C ILE A 17 30.34 27.90 -2.61
N VAL A 18 30.55 28.75 -3.61
CA VAL A 18 29.47 29.42 -4.34
C VAL A 18 28.59 28.37 -5.08
N LEU A 19 29.23 27.37 -5.68
CA LEU A 19 28.49 26.26 -6.30
C LEU A 19 27.63 25.50 -5.29
N PHE A 20 28.16 25.19 -4.11
CA PHE A 20 27.38 24.52 -3.05
C PHE A 20 26.21 25.40 -2.56
N LEU A 21 26.41 26.70 -2.47
CA LEU A 21 25.36 27.66 -2.14
C LEU A 21 24.25 27.66 -3.20
N ILE A 22 24.59 27.69 -4.49
CA ILE A 22 23.64 27.60 -5.59
C ILE A 22 22.88 26.29 -5.55
N LEU A 23 23.56 25.15 -5.34
CA LEU A 23 22.92 23.84 -5.22
C LEU A 23 21.93 23.78 -4.04
N SER A 24 22.29 24.38 -2.89
CA SER A 24 21.41 24.46 -1.73
C SER A 24 20.14 25.27 -2.03
N PHE A 25 20.28 26.37 -2.78
CA PHE A 25 19.14 27.16 -3.24
C PHE A 25 18.25 26.39 -4.24
N LEU A 26 18.84 25.65 -5.16
CA LEU A 26 18.09 24.79 -6.08
C LEU A 26 17.33 23.68 -5.34
N ILE A 27 17.89 23.13 -4.25
CA ILE A 27 17.18 22.16 -3.40
C ILE A 27 15.97 22.81 -2.75
N LEU A 28 16.09 24.06 -2.27
CA LEU A 28 14.98 24.82 -1.70
C LEU A 28 13.86 25.05 -2.72
N LEU A 29 14.21 25.52 -3.92
CA LEU A 29 13.25 25.73 -5.02
C LEU A 29 12.56 24.43 -5.43
N TYR A 30 13.31 23.33 -5.55
CA TYR A 30 12.75 22.03 -5.84
C TYR A 30 11.79 21.54 -4.74
N THR A 31 12.15 21.74 -3.49
CA THR A 31 11.29 21.39 -2.34
C THR A 31 9.99 22.18 -2.39
N PHE A 32 10.07 23.49 -2.65
CA PHE A 32 8.91 24.36 -2.83
C PHE A 32 8.02 23.88 -3.99
N TYR A 33 8.61 23.66 -5.15
CA TYR A 33 7.86 23.16 -6.32
C TYR A 33 7.10 21.87 -6.01
N ILE A 34 7.75 20.90 -5.38
CA ILE A 34 7.10 19.61 -5.06
C ILE A 34 6.04 19.79 -3.97
N SER A 35 6.30 20.52 -2.90
CA SER A 35 5.38 20.69 -1.77
C SER A 35 4.16 21.50 -2.15
N GLU A 36 4.39 22.72 -2.70
CA GLU A 36 3.34 23.72 -2.86
C GLU A 36 2.65 23.64 -4.24
N ILE A 37 3.42 23.37 -5.30
CA ILE A 37 2.85 23.32 -6.66
C ILE A 37 2.35 21.94 -7.01
N ASN A 38 3.20 20.91 -6.89
CA ASN A 38 2.83 19.56 -7.33
C ASN A 38 1.83 18.88 -6.38
N PHE A 39 1.96 19.06 -5.06
CA PHE A 39 1.04 18.52 -4.05
C PHE A 39 0.05 19.56 -3.50
N GLN A 40 0.04 20.80 -4.00
CA GLN A 40 -0.89 21.86 -3.60
C GLN A 40 -0.96 22.02 -2.06
N GLY A 41 0.20 21.98 -1.38
CA GLY A 41 0.32 22.10 0.07
C GLY A 41 -0.14 20.89 0.89
N SER A 42 -0.86 19.92 0.30
CA SER A 42 -1.43 18.77 1.02
C SER A 42 -0.42 17.87 1.73
N LYS A 43 0.87 18.03 1.44
CA LYS A 43 1.97 17.30 2.07
C LYS A 43 3.03 18.22 2.70
N HIS A 44 2.68 19.46 2.97
CA HIS A 44 3.60 20.47 3.50
C HIS A 44 4.39 19.96 4.71
N GLU A 45 3.73 19.36 5.70
CA GLU A 45 4.37 18.82 6.91
C GLU A 45 5.49 17.81 6.61
N LYS A 46 5.34 17.00 5.55
CA LYS A 46 6.37 16.03 5.15
C LYS A 46 7.61 16.72 4.58
N TYR A 47 7.46 17.94 4.07
CA TYR A 47 8.52 18.70 3.41
C TYR A 47 9.20 19.73 4.32
N ILE A 48 8.63 20.07 5.50
CA ILE A 48 9.20 21.02 6.46
C ILE A 48 10.69 20.73 6.75
N LYS A 49 11.05 19.48 6.99
CA LYS A 49 12.44 19.08 7.26
C LYS A 49 13.40 19.38 6.11
N TYR A 50 12.93 19.34 4.87
CA TYR A 50 13.75 19.67 3.70
C TYR A 50 13.87 21.19 3.51
N TYR A 51 12.85 21.96 3.87
CA TYR A 51 12.95 23.43 3.96
C TYR A 51 13.98 23.83 5.00
N ILE A 52 13.91 23.30 6.22
CA ILE A 52 14.86 23.58 7.30
C ILE A 52 16.28 23.22 6.87
N LEU A 53 16.48 22.04 6.28
CA LEU A 53 17.81 21.60 5.82
C LEU A 53 18.37 22.50 4.73
N SER A 54 17.58 22.87 3.73
CA SER A 54 18.05 23.72 2.63
C SER A 54 18.36 25.15 3.08
N LEU A 55 17.53 25.71 3.98
CA LEU A 55 17.80 27.02 4.59
C LEU A 55 19.08 27.00 5.44
N PHE A 56 19.26 25.95 6.25
CA PHE A 56 20.49 25.74 7.02
C PHE A 56 21.73 25.69 6.11
N LEU A 57 21.69 24.91 5.03
CA LEU A 57 22.80 24.82 4.07
C LEU A 57 23.08 26.12 3.38
N ILE A 58 22.06 26.90 3.00
CA ILE A 58 22.22 28.24 2.40
C ILE A 58 22.93 29.15 3.39
N LEU A 59 22.45 29.25 4.62
CA LEU A 59 23.07 30.09 5.67
C LEU A 59 24.51 29.65 5.97
N PHE A 60 24.74 28.36 6.06
CA PHE A 60 26.05 27.77 6.35
C PHE A 60 27.08 28.09 5.26
N PHE A 61 26.75 27.85 3.98
CA PHE A 61 27.67 28.17 2.89
C PHE A 61 27.83 29.66 2.68
N LEU A 62 26.80 30.47 2.91
CA LEU A 62 26.87 31.93 2.84
C LEU A 62 27.83 32.48 3.91
N THR A 63 27.66 32.02 5.16
CA THR A 63 28.54 32.47 6.26
C THR A 63 29.98 31.96 6.11
N SER A 64 30.16 30.76 5.54
CA SER A 64 31.48 30.17 5.32
C SER A 64 32.37 30.98 4.39
N LEU A 65 31.80 31.81 3.50
CA LEU A 65 32.55 32.74 2.66
C LEU A 65 33.33 33.80 3.46
N ARG A 66 32.94 34.06 4.72
CA ARG A 66 33.60 35.02 5.65
C ARG A 66 34.64 34.36 6.54
N PHE A 67 34.74 33.02 6.55
CA PHE A 67 35.71 32.31 7.40
C PHE A 67 37.11 32.30 6.80
N SER A 68 38.08 31.85 7.60
CA SER A 68 39.47 31.75 7.17
C SER A 68 39.64 30.85 5.94
N LYS A 69 40.63 31.17 5.10
CA LYS A 69 40.92 30.38 3.88
C LYS A 69 41.19 28.90 4.19
N LYS A 70 41.82 28.61 5.31
CA LYS A 70 42.10 27.25 5.78
C LYS A 70 40.83 26.52 6.12
N PHE A 71 39.86 27.18 6.78
CA PHE A 71 38.54 26.60 7.03
C PHE A 71 37.77 26.32 5.75
N GLN A 72 37.76 27.28 4.80
CA GLN A 72 37.13 27.09 3.49
C GLN A 72 37.70 25.88 2.73
N GLU A 73 39.05 25.71 2.78
CA GLU A 73 39.71 24.57 2.17
C GLU A 73 39.20 23.20 2.76
N TYR A 74 39.23 23.10 4.09
CA TYR A 74 38.70 21.89 4.75
C TYR A 74 37.23 21.65 4.46
N LEU A 75 36.42 22.71 4.46
CA LEU A 75 35.01 22.62 4.14
C LEU A 75 34.79 22.06 2.73
N VAL A 76 35.50 22.54 1.74
CA VAL A 76 35.41 22.09 0.36
C VAL A 76 35.83 20.62 0.25
N ILE A 77 36.95 20.23 0.87
CA ILE A 77 37.44 18.83 0.88
C ILE A 77 36.39 17.89 1.52
N ILE A 78 35.89 18.26 2.70
CA ILE A 78 34.89 17.43 3.41
C ILE A 78 33.60 17.31 2.58
N THR A 79 33.13 18.41 1.99
CA THR A 79 31.90 18.43 1.20
C THR A 79 32.04 17.53 -0.05
N PHE A 80 33.11 17.66 -0.81
CA PHE A 80 33.37 16.79 -1.97
C PHE A 80 33.53 15.33 -1.57
N SER A 81 34.32 15.04 -0.53
CA SER A 81 34.50 13.65 -0.05
C SER A 81 33.17 13.03 0.37
N THR A 82 32.32 13.78 1.06
CA THR A 82 30.99 13.32 1.46
C THR A 82 30.11 13.04 0.25
N ILE A 83 30.08 13.95 -0.74
CA ILE A 83 29.29 13.77 -1.97
C ILE A 83 29.78 12.53 -2.72
N ILE A 84 31.10 12.40 -2.93
CA ILE A 84 31.68 11.25 -3.62
C ILE A 84 31.33 9.95 -2.90
N SER A 85 31.48 9.90 -1.57
CA SER A 85 31.16 8.70 -0.78
C SER A 85 29.69 8.32 -0.89
N LEU A 86 28.75 9.29 -0.82
CA LEU A 86 27.33 9.04 -0.95
C LEU A 86 26.97 8.52 -2.35
N TYR A 87 27.54 9.10 -3.41
CA TYR A 87 27.27 8.63 -4.78
C TYR A 87 27.97 7.32 -5.11
N THR A 88 29.14 7.03 -4.53
CA THR A 88 29.79 5.72 -4.66
C THR A 88 28.93 4.63 -4.01
N PHE A 89 28.39 4.91 -2.82
CA PHE A 89 27.47 4.01 -2.14
C PHE A 89 26.16 3.82 -2.95
N GLU A 90 25.55 4.90 -3.45
CA GLU A 90 24.36 4.84 -4.28
C GLU A 90 24.60 4.03 -5.56
N PHE A 91 25.76 4.24 -6.22
CA PHE A 91 26.16 3.54 -7.43
C PHE A 91 26.39 2.03 -7.18
N TYR A 92 27.00 1.66 -6.05
CA TYR A 92 27.14 0.26 -5.64
C TYR A 92 25.76 -0.42 -5.56
N TYR A 93 24.79 0.21 -4.88
CA TYR A 93 23.44 -0.34 -4.78
C TYR A 93 22.69 -0.34 -6.10
N PHE A 94 22.93 0.64 -6.95
CA PHE A 94 22.37 0.68 -8.30
C PHE A 94 22.87 -0.50 -9.15
N LEU A 95 24.15 -0.82 -9.11
CA LEU A 95 24.73 -1.97 -9.82
C LEU A 95 24.22 -3.30 -9.25
N LYS A 96 24.17 -3.39 -7.92
CA LYS A 96 23.76 -4.63 -7.23
C LYS A 96 22.29 -5.00 -7.45
N PHE A 97 21.39 -4.04 -7.52
CA PHE A 97 19.96 -4.29 -7.44
C PHE A 97 19.11 -3.73 -8.61
N ASP A 98 19.71 -3.04 -9.55
CA ASP A 98 19.04 -2.45 -10.74
C ASP A 98 17.60 -1.95 -10.50
N TYR A 99 17.45 -0.98 -9.59
CA TYR A 99 16.16 -0.41 -9.22
C TYR A 99 15.59 0.64 -10.21
N ARG A 100 15.94 0.53 -11.50
CA ARG A 100 15.46 1.44 -12.57
C ARG A 100 13.97 1.29 -12.84
N VAL A 101 13.40 0.12 -12.61
CA VAL A 101 11.98 -0.14 -12.88
C VAL A 101 11.09 0.55 -11.84
N THR A 102 10.19 1.37 -12.30
CA THR A 102 9.33 2.19 -11.44
C THR A 102 7.94 1.57 -11.25
N THR A 103 7.55 1.38 -9.99
CA THR A 103 6.17 1.08 -9.60
C THR A 103 5.15 2.13 -10.09
N VAL A 104 5.61 3.35 -10.34
CA VAL A 104 4.77 4.47 -10.80
C VAL A 104 4.32 4.28 -12.24
N LYS A 105 5.23 3.90 -13.14
CA LYS A 105 4.91 3.63 -14.55
C LYS A 105 3.88 2.50 -14.67
N TYR A 106 4.10 1.41 -13.92
CA TYR A 106 3.17 0.29 -13.86
C TYR A 106 1.77 0.72 -13.37
N LYS A 107 1.68 1.46 -12.26
CA LYS A 107 0.39 1.95 -11.73
C LYS A 107 -0.36 2.84 -12.71
N LYS A 108 0.35 3.68 -13.47
CA LYS A 108 -0.25 4.55 -14.50
C LYS A 108 -0.82 3.70 -15.64
N ILE A 109 -0.06 2.76 -16.18
CA ILE A 109 -0.52 1.85 -17.25
C ILE A 109 -1.75 1.06 -16.82
N VAL A 110 -1.75 0.49 -15.60
CA VAL A 110 -2.89 -0.27 -15.07
C VAL A 110 -4.13 0.63 -14.90
N LYS A 111 -3.97 1.86 -14.43
CA LYS A 111 -5.09 2.81 -14.31
C LYS A 111 -5.67 3.18 -15.67
N GLU A 112 -4.84 3.54 -16.62
CA GLU A 112 -5.27 3.89 -17.99
C GLU A 112 -5.98 2.71 -18.66
N SER A 113 -5.49 1.48 -18.50
CA SER A 113 -6.15 0.31 -19.03
C SER A 113 -7.53 0.06 -18.43
N LYS A 114 -7.71 0.28 -17.13
CA LYS A 114 -9.02 0.16 -16.47
C LYS A 114 -10.04 1.19 -16.96
N ILE A 115 -9.62 2.42 -17.18
CA ILE A 115 -10.49 3.48 -17.72
C ILE A 115 -10.91 3.14 -19.14
N LYS A 116 -9.98 2.69 -19.98
CA LYS A 116 -10.30 2.26 -21.35
C LYS A 116 -11.32 1.13 -21.36
N ILE A 117 -11.13 0.10 -20.54
CA ILE A 117 -12.07 -1.03 -20.45
C ILE A 117 -13.45 -0.56 -19.95
N TYR A 118 -13.48 0.38 -19.01
CA TYR A 118 -14.74 0.98 -18.54
C TYR A 118 -15.48 1.69 -19.68
N GLU A 119 -14.78 2.50 -20.49
CA GLU A 119 -15.36 3.18 -21.64
C GLU A 119 -15.85 2.18 -22.71
N ASP A 120 -15.09 1.11 -22.95
CA ASP A 120 -15.50 0.07 -23.90
C ASP A 120 -16.76 -0.67 -23.41
N PHE A 121 -16.84 -1.01 -22.13
CA PHE A 121 -18.04 -1.61 -21.54
C PHE A 121 -19.25 -0.66 -21.59
N LYS A 122 -19.02 0.63 -21.36
CA LYS A 122 -20.08 1.64 -21.47
C LYS A 122 -20.64 1.71 -22.90
N LYS A 123 -19.79 1.66 -23.93
CA LYS A 123 -20.22 1.62 -25.35
C LYS A 123 -21.03 0.36 -25.66
N MET A 124 -20.76 -0.75 -24.98
CA MET A 124 -21.49 -2.01 -25.10
C MET A 124 -22.73 -2.10 -24.21
N ASN A 125 -23.13 -1.01 -23.54
CA ASN A 125 -24.21 -0.97 -22.54
C ASN A 125 -24.01 -1.94 -21.37
N ILE A 126 -22.76 -2.30 -21.04
CA ILE A 126 -22.44 -3.14 -19.90
C ILE A 126 -22.22 -2.23 -18.68
N GLN A 127 -23.08 -2.39 -17.66
CA GLN A 127 -22.88 -1.70 -16.40
C GLN A 127 -21.62 -2.20 -15.70
N SER A 128 -20.67 -1.31 -15.49
CA SER A 128 -19.39 -1.64 -14.87
C SER A 128 -18.84 -0.48 -14.07
N ILE A 129 -17.87 -0.78 -13.21
CA ILE A 129 -17.11 0.21 -12.44
C ILE A 129 -15.65 -0.26 -12.29
N PRO A 130 -14.66 0.59 -12.53
CA PRO A 130 -13.29 0.29 -12.12
C PRO A 130 -13.22 0.17 -10.60
N TYR A 131 -12.57 -0.89 -10.12
CA TYR A 131 -12.31 -1.02 -8.69
C TYR A 131 -11.52 0.19 -8.19
N TYR A 132 -12.01 0.84 -7.16
CA TYR A 132 -11.30 1.89 -6.45
C TYR A 132 -11.45 1.75 -4.94
N ARG A 133 -10.40 2.14 -4.23
CA ARG A 133 -10.37 2.04 -2.78
C ARG A 133 -11.18 3.17 -2.15
N VAL A 134 -12.04 2.82 -1.21
CA VAL A 134 -12.77 3.77 -0.38
C VAL A 134 -11.89 4.16 0.81
N GLU A 135 -11.61 5.46 0.94
CA GLU A 135 -10.67 5.98 1.96
C GLU A 135 -11.28 7.10 2.82
N LYS A 136 -12.59 7.33 2.71
CA LYS A 136 -13.27 8.41 3.41
C LYS A 136 -14.70 8.05 3.78
N GLU A 137 -15.22 8.76 4.76
CA GLU A 137 -16.63 8.80 5.06
C GLU A 137 -17.43 9.67 4.08
N PHE A 138 -18.72 9.39 4.01
CA PHE A 138 -19.71 10.15 3.24
C PHE A 138 -20.83 10.62 4.15
N LEU A 139 -21.27 11.86 3.96
CA LEU A 139 -22.48 12.37 4.59
C LEU A 139 -23.70 12.03 3.70
N HIS A 140 -24.68 11.34 4.27
CA HIS A 140 -25.94 10.99 3.62
C HIS A 140 -27.10 11.15 4.59
N ASN A 141 -28.06 12.03 4.28
CA ASN A 141 -29.23 12.30 5.13
C ASN A 141 -28.86 12.55 6.61
N ASN A 142 -27.90 13.45 6.84
CA ASN A 142 -27.34 13.78 8.16
C ASN A 142 -26.70 12.62 8.92
N GLN A 143 -26.50 11.47 8.28
CA GLN A 143 -25.73 10.35 8.83
C GLN A 143 -24.39 10.19 8.11
N VAL A 144 -23.36 9.91 8.89
CA VAL A 144 -22.05 9.58 8.32
C VAL A 144 -22.01 8.08 8.03
N ILE A 145 -21.62 7.73 6.80
CA ILE A 145 -21.41 6.34 6.35
C ILE A 145 -19.98 6.20 5.88
N PHE A 146 -19.27 5.22 6.41
CA PHE A 146 -17.96 4.79 5.92
C PHE A 146 -18.11 3.40 5.25
N PRO A 147 -18.25 3.33 3.92
CA PRO A 147 -18.39 2.06 3.24
C PRO A 147 -17.12 1.21 3.34
N VAL A 148 -17.27 -0.07 3.65
CA VAL A 148 -16.19 -1.07 3.66
C VAL A 148 -16.46 -2.23 2.70
N SER A 149 -17.37 -2.01 1.74
CA SER A 149 -17.65 -2.92 0.63
C SER A 149 -17.71 -2.13 -0.67
N GLY A 150 -17.87 -2.84 -1.82
CA GLY A 150 -18.00 -2.22 -3.12
C GLY A 150 -19.45 -1.90 -3.52
N VAL A 151 -19.65 -1.53 -4.77
CA VAL A 151 -20.97 -1.40 -5.38
C VAL A 151 -21.54 -2.79 -5.64
N SER A 152 -22.82 -3.00 -5.29
CA SER A 152 -23.49 -4.29 -5.43
C SER A 152 -23.87 -4.62 -6.87
N LYS A 153 -23.91 -5.92 -7.21
CA LYS A 153 -24.43 -6.48 -8.47
C LYS A 153 -23.94 -5.77 -9.73
N ILE A 154 -22.65 -5.37 -9.74
CA ILE A 154 -22.03 -4.66 -10.85
C ILE A 154 -20.75 -5.34 -11.31
N LYS A 155 -20.48 -5.27 -12.61
CA LYS A 155 -19.22 -5.75 -13.17
C LYS A 155 -18.07 -4.84 -12.73
N THR A 156 -17.18 -5.37 -11.89
CA THR A 156 -16.03 -4.65 -11.36
C THR A 156 -14.78 -4.96 -12.18
N ILE A 157 -14.17 -3.92 -12.75
CA ILE A 157 -12.89 -3.99 -13.48
C ILE A 157 -11.78 -3.94 -12.43
N TYR A 158 -11.18 -5.08 -12.15
CA TYR A 158 -10.42 -5.25 -10.91
C TYR A 158 -8.93 -4.97 -11.09
N CYS A 159 -8.18 -5.89 -11.65
CA CYS A 159 -6.73 -5.75 -11.74
C CYS A 159 -6.13 -6.45 -12.95
N ASN A 160 -4.87 -6.07 -13.26
CA ASN A 160 -4.06 -6.66 -14.31
C ASN A 160 -2.61 -6.71 -13.83
N GLU A 161 -2.07 -7.90 -13.58
CA GLU A 161 -0.68 -8.10 -13.15
C GLU A 161 0.16 -8.92 -14.10
N ASN A 162 -0.45 -9.76 -14.90
CA ASN A 162 0.21 -10.64 -15.87
C ASN A 162 -0.39 -10.43 -17.27
N ASN A 163 -0.55 -9.17 -17.69
CA ASN A 163 -1.20 -8.80 -18.95
C ASN A 163 -2.60 -9.40 -19.13
N LYS A 164 -3.19 -9.95 -18.08
CA LYS A 164 -4.54 -10.48 -18.04
C LYS A 164 -5.43 -9.59 -17.17
N GLN A 165 -6.42 -8.99 -17.81
CA GLN A 165 -7.41 -8.19 -17.09
C GLN A 165 -8.39 -9.09 -16.35
N ILE A 166 -8.48 -8.89 -15.05
CA ILE A 166 -9.45 -9.59 -14.20
C ILE A 166 -10.64 -8.69 -13.92
N ASN A 167 -11.81 -9.21 -14.18
CA ASN A 167 -13.10 -8.61 -13.87
C ASN A 167 -13.95 -9.61 -13.11
N TYR A 168 -14.83 -9.13 -12.24
CA TYR A 168 -15.80 -9.99 -11.55
C TYR A 168 -17.16 -9.31 -11.43
N MET A 169 -18.21 -10.07 -11.21
CA MET A 169 -19.50 -9.56 -10.78
C MET A 169 -19.51 -9.52 -9.26
N SER A 170 -19.79 -8.35 -8.68
CA SER A 170 -19.96 -8.22 -7.23
C SER A 170 -21.30 -8.82 -6.78
N ASP A 171 -21.35 -9.33 -5.56
CA ASP A 171 -22.56 -9.82 -4.93
C ASP A 171 -23.49 -8.68 -4.46
N ARG A 172 -24.62 -9.02 -3.81
CA ARG A 172 -25.61 -8.06 -3.29
C ARG A 172 -25.08 -7.08 -2.26
N TYR A 173 -23.89 -7.29 -1.72
CA TYR A 173 -23.22 -6.44 -0.75
C TYR A 173 -21.90 -5.87 -1.25
N GLY A 174 -21.58 -6.04 -2.55
CA GLY A 174 -20.40 -5.45 -3.18
C GLY A 174 -19.11 -6.22 -2.96
N PHE A 175 -19.15 -7.45 -2.40
CA PHE A 175 -18.00 -8.35 -2.30
C PHE A 175 -17.84 -9.25 -3.53
N ARG A 176 -16.72 -9.96 -3.59
CA ARG A 176 -16.41 -10.86 -4.70
C ARG A 176 -16.87 -12.28 -4.42
N ASN A 177 -18.19 -12.50 -4.47
CA ASN A 177 -18.81 -13.81 -4.37
C ASN A 177 -19.83 -14.00 -5.50
N GLU A 178 -20.31 -15.24 -5.69
CA GLU A 178 -21.55 -15.49 -6.42
C GLU A 178 -22.71 -15.06 -5.51
N ASP A 179 -23.64 -14.25 -6.02
CA ASP A 179 -24.72 -13.67 -5.21
C ASP A 179 -25.57 -14.72 -4.48
N LYS A 180 -25.78 -15.88 -5.13
CA LYS A 180 -26.53 -17.01 -4.56
C LYS A 180 -25.91 -17.60 -3.27
N GLU A 181 -24.64 -17.39 -3.00
CA GLU A 181 -23.99 -17.89 -1.78
C GLU A 181 -24.64 -17.31 -0.51
N TRP A 182 -25.19 -16.10 -0.61
CA TRP A 182 -25.91 -15.45 0.48
C TRP A 182 -27.30 -16.06 0.76
N ASP A 183 -27.79 -16.91 -0.11
CA ASP A 183 -29.10 -17.59 0.06
C ASP A 183 -28.98 -18.90 0.87
N ASN A 184 -27.74 -19.32 1.15
CA ASN A 184 -27.52 -20.48 1.99
C ASN A 184 -28.02 -20.21 3.42
N LYS A 185 -28.85 -21.13 3.94
CA LYS A 185 -29.40 -21.05 5.31
C LYS A 185 -28.30 -21.00 6.38
N LYS A 186 -27.12 -21.52 6.09
CA LYS A 186 -25.99 -21.59 6.97
C LYS A 186 -24.70 -21.36 6.16
N ILE A 187 -23.91 -20.42 6.61
CA ILE A 187 -22.56 -20.17 6.09
C ILE A 187 -21.56 -20.77 7.09
N ASP A 188 -20.75 -21.71 6.64
CA ASP A 188 -19.81 -22.41 7.52
C ASP A 188 -18.53 -21.61 7.74
N VAL A 189 -18.04 -20.93 6.70
CA VAL A 189 -16.75 -20.25 6.69
C VAL A 189 -16.87 -18.84 6.10
N VAL A 190 -16.22 -17.89 6.75
CA VAL A 190 -16.03 -16.54 6.22
C VAL A 190 -14.53 -16.24 6.13
N LEU A 191 -14.12 -15.65 5.02
CA LEU A 191 -12.75 -15.14 4.80
C LEU A 191 -12.78 -13.63 4.95
N ILE A 192 -11.89 -13.06 5.78
CA ILE A 192 -11.71 -11.62 5.99
C ILE A 192 -10.24 -11.28 5.72
N GLY A 193 -9.98 -10.14 5.10
CA GLY A 193 -8.63 -9.66 4.80
C GLY A 193 -8.63 -8.63 3.69
N ASP A 194 -7.46 -8.38 3.15
CA ASP A 194 -7.19 -7.40 2.11
C ASP A 194 -7.33 -7.97 0.68
N SER A 195 -6.50 -7.49 -0.23
CA SER A 195 -6.45 -7.93 -1.63
C SER A 195 -6.09 -9.42 -1.80
N PHE A 196 -5.30 -9.97 -0.88
CA PHE A 196 -4.95 -11.39 -0.92
C PHE A 196 -6.13 -12.27 -0.56
N ALA A 197 -6.92 -11.90 0.43
CA ALA A 197 -8.17 -12.59 0.73
C ALA A 197 -9.19 -12.43 -0.40
N GLN A 198 -9.33 -11.23 -0.98
CA GLN A 198 -10.22 -10.95 -2.10
C GLN A 198 -9.88 -11.75 -3.36
N GLY A 199 -8.66 -12.29 -3.45
CA GLY A 199 -8.20 -13.05 -4.61
C GLY A 199 -7.73 -12.17 -5.75
N ALA A 200 -6.88 -11.17 -5.45
CA ALA A 200 -6.40 -10.23 -6.46
C ALA A 200 -5.72 -10.95 -7.62
N CYS A 201 -6.02 -10.45 -8.83
CA CYS A 201 -5.37 -10.76 -10.09
C CYS A 201 -5.43 -12.21 -10.58
N VAL A 202 -6.32 -13.03 -10.03
CA VAL A 202 -6.66 -14.34 -10.56
C VAL A 202 -8.16 -14.44 -10.93
N ASP A 203 -8.53 -15.37 -11.78
CA ASP A 203 -9.93 -15.64 -12.14
C ASP A 203 -10.74 -16.08 -10.91
N ASN A 204 -12.06 -15.88 -10.93
CA ASN A 204 -12.96 -16.26 -9.83
C ASN A 204 -12.76 -17.72 -9.38
N LYS A 205 -12.57 -18.63 -10.33
CA LYS A 205 -12.36 -20.06 -10.06
C LYS A 205 -11.05 -20.40 -9.34
N ASN A 206 -10.11 -19.45 -9.25
CA ASN A 206 -8.79 -19.63 -8.68
C ASN A 206 -8.57 -18.83 -7.38
N THR A 207 -9.59 -18.15 -6.87
CA THR A 207 -9.54 -17.47 -5.57
C THR A 207 -9.43 -18.47 -4.42
N LEU A 208 -9.06 -18.01 -3.21
CA LEU A 208 -9.03 -18.83 -2.00
C LEU A 208 -10.38 -19.54 -1.78
N SER A 209 -11.47 -18.78 -1.73
CA SER A 209 -12.80 -19.30 -1.49
C SER A 209 -13.22 -20.34 -2.54
N ALA A 210 -12.96 -20.08 -3.83
CA ALA A 210 -13.31 -21.01 -4.90
C ALA A 210 -12.51 -22.32 -4.83
N ASN A 211 -11.21 -22.26 -4.51
CA ASN A 211 -10.39 -23.46 -4.36
C ASN A 211 -10.78 -24.26 -3.10
N MET A 212 -11.11 -23.60 -1.99
CA MET A 212 -11.59 -24.26 -0.77
C MET A 212 -12.93 -24.96 -1.01
N LYS A 213 -13.89 -24.31 -1.69
CA LYS A 213 -15.20 -24.91 -2.06
C LYS A 213 -15.06 -26.17 -2.92
N LYS A 214 -14.08 -26.22 -3.84
CA LYS A 214 -13.85 -27.43 -4.65
C LYS A 214 -13.47 -28.68 -3.84
N LYS A 215 -13.00 -28.47 -2.60
CA LYS A 215 -12.48 -29.52 -1.72
C LYS A 215 -13.39 -29.84 -0.52
N SER A 216 -14.43 -29.06 -0.35
CA SER A 216 -15.36 -29.18 0.77
C SER A 216 -16.77 -28.85 0.29
N ASP A 217 -17.78 -29.51 0.83
CA ASP A 217 -19.19 -29.17 0.59
C ASP A 217 -19.67 -28.01 1.44
N LEU A 218 -18.73 -27.18 1.94
CA LEU A 218 -19.01 -26.09 2.85
C LEU A 218 -19.39 -24.81 2.13
N SER A 219 -20.32 -24.08 2.72
CA SER A 219 -20.68 -22.74 2.30
C SER A 219 -19.64 -21.73 2.78
N ILE A 220 -19.02 -21.01 1.84
CA ILE A 220 -17.92 -20.09 2.11
C ILE A 220 -18.22 -18.72 1.50
N ILE A 221 -18.20 -17.67 2.31
CA ILE A 221 -18.30 -16.26 1.88
C ILE A 221 -16.95 -15.60 2.04
N ASN A 222 -16.53 -14.89 1.01
CA ASN A 222 -15.32 -14.05 1.01
C ASN A 222 -15.70 -12.58 1.21
N LEU A 223 -15.28 -11.99 2.32
CA LEU A 223 -15.45 -10.57 2.66
C LEU A 223 -14.16 -9.77 2.53
N GLY A 224 -13.13 -10.32 1.88
CA GLY A 224 -11.88 -9.62 1.60
C GLY A 224 -12.08 -8.44 0.65
N ILE A 225 -11.42 -7.31 0.94
CA ILE A 225 -11.46 -6.08 0.14
C ILE A 225 -10.06 -5.48 0.01
N SER A 226 -9.60 -5.29 -1.22
CA SER A 226 -8.27 -4.71 -1.49
C SER A 226 -8.05 -3.37 -0.80
N GLY A 227 -6.95 -3.32 -0.03
CA GLY A 227 -6.53 -2.13 0.70
C GLY A 227 -7.23 -1.94 2.03
N HIS A 228 -7.90 -2.94 2.55
CA HIS A 228 -8.27 -2.97 3.96
C HIS A 228 -7.04 -3.34 4.79
N GLY A 229 -6.96 -2.76 5.97
CA GLY A 229 -6.09 -3.15 7.04
C GLY A 229 -6.91 -3.63 8.24
N PRO A 230 -6.26 -3.98 9.35
CA PRO A 230 -6.91 -4.65 10.48
C PRO A 230 -8.13 -3.93 11.07
N LEU A 231 -8.16 -2.59 11.07
CA LEU A 231 -9.32 -1.87 11.62
C LEU A 231 -10.53 -1.94 10.68
N LYS A 232 -10.37 -1.78 9.38
CA LYS A 232 -11.49 -1.99 8.42
C LYS A 232 -11.93 -3.44 8.35
N GLU A 233 -11.02 -4.38 8.55
CA GLU A 233 -11.34 -5.80 8.64
C GLU A 233 -12.22 -6.10 9.87
N LEU A 234 -11.98 -5.42 11.00
CA LEU A 234 -12.87 -5.45 12.17
C LEU A 234 -14.24 -4.84 11.84
N VAL A 235 -14.29 -3.76 11.05
CA VAL A 235 -15.57 -3.21 10.57
C VAL A 235 -16.32 -4.22 9.72
N VAL A 236 -15.65 -4.88 8.77
CA VAL A 236 -16.26 -5.92 7.93
C VAL A 236 -16.80 -7.08 8.79
N LEU A 237 -16.04 -7.50 9.79
CA LEU A 237 -16.46 -8.54 10.72
C LEU A 237 -17.79 -8.17 11.39
N ARG A 238 -17.90 -6.97 11.95
CA ARG A 238 -19.09 -6.50 12.68
C ARG A 238 -20.28 -6.21 11.80
N GLU A 239 -20.05 -5.66 10.62
CA GLU A 239 -21.14 -5.20 9.75
C GLU A 239 -21.74 -6.33 8.90
N TYR A 240 -20.92 -7.36 8.58
CA TYR A 240 -21.34 -8.43 7.66
C TYR A 240 -21.18 -9.83 8.25
N ALA A 241 -20.05 -10.18 8.86
CA ALA A 241 -19.83 -11.53 9.36
C ALA A 241 -20.66 -11.84 10.61
N GLU A 242 -20.91 -10.87 11.47
CA GLU A 242 -21.80 -11.03 12.63
C GLU A 242 -23.26 -11.32 12.23
N PHE A 243 -23.72 -10.76 11.12
CA PHE A 243 -25.04 -11.08 10.58
C PHE A 243 -25.15 -12.55 10.15
N ILE A 244 -24.04 -13.11 9.64
CA ILE A 244 -23.95 -14.51 9.17
C ILE A 244 -23.75 -15.47 10.34
N LYS A 245 -22.96 -15.08 11.34
CA LYS A 245 -22.52 -15.91 12.49
C LYS A 245 -21.88 -17.24 12.04
N PRO A 246 -20.83 -17.21 11.19
CA PRO A 246 -20.22 -18.43 10.68
C PRO A 246 -19.52 -19.21 11.79
N LYS A 247 -19.36 -20.52 11.61
CA LYS A 247 -18.61 -21.36 12.56
C LYS A 247 -17.12 -21.01 12.58
N LYS A 248 -16.56 -20.68 11.43
CA LYS A 248 -15.12 -20.41 11.27
C LYS A 248 -14.89 -19.13 10.51
N ILE A 249 -13.96 -18.30 11.00
CA ILE A 249 -13.47 -17.12 10.30
C ILE A 249 -11.98 -17.26 10.12
N PHE A 250 -11.50 -17.12 8.87
CA PHE A 250 -10.10 -16.98 8.55
C PHE A 250 -9.80 -15.50 8.32
N TRP A 251 -9.01 -14.92 9.23
CA TRP A 251 -8.54 -13.54 9.15
C TRP A 251 -7.14 -13.55 8.55
N PHE A 252 -7.04 -13.06 7.31
CA PHE A 252 -5.81 -13.02 6.56
C PHE A 252 -5.05 -11.73 6.84
N PHE A 253 -3.94 -11.86 7.52
CA PHE A 253 -3.01 -10.77 7.77
C PHE A 253 -1.88 -10.82 6.73
N TYR A 254 -1.72 -9.75 5.96
CA TYR A 254 -0.64 -9.64 4.99
C TYR A 254 0.53 -8.82 5.52
N GLU A 255 1.71 -9.40 5.54
CA GLU A 255 2.94 -8.81 6.06
C GLU A 255 3.32 -7.48 5.37
N GLY A 256 2.97 -7.32 4.09
CA GLY A 256 3.44 -6.23 3.24
C GLY A 256 2.90 -4.85 3.59
N ASN A 257 1.65 -4.71 4.00
CA ASN A 257 0.99 -3.42 4.14
C ASN A 257 0.08 -3.26 5.36
N ASP A 258 -0.45 -4.33 5.95
CA ASP A 258 -1.48 -4.23 6.99
C ASP A 258 -1.09 -3.32 8.15
N LEU A 259 0.13 -3.46 8.68
CA LEU A 259 0.59 -2.61 9.80
C LEU A 259 1.22 -1.29 9.37
N THR A 260 1.75 -1.20 8.14
CA THR A 260 2.64 -0.10 7.76
C THR A 260 1.97 1.00 6.97
N LYS A 261 0.91 0.67 6.23
CA LYS A 261 0.18 1.61 5.36
C LYS A 261 -1.28 1.66 5.71
N ASP A 262 -1.88 0.47 5.84
CA ASP A 262 -3.32 0.38 5.93
C ASP A 262 -3.78 0.69 7.35
N LEU A 263 -3.26 0.05 8.39
CA LEU A 263 -3.61 0.37 9.78
C LEU A 263 -3.27 1.83 10.14
N GLU A 264 -2.08 2.35 9.72
CA GLU A 264 -1.73 3.75 9.99
C GLU A 264 -2.74 4.74 9.35
N ALA A 265 -3.19 4.44 8.13
CA ALA A 265 -4.19 5.26 7.45
C ALA A 265 -5.57 5.16 8.13
N GLU A 266 -5.96 3.96 8.56
CA GLU A 266 -7.23 3.71 9.22
C GLU A 266 -7.30 4.35 10.61
N LEU A 267 -6.21 4.30 11.38
CA LEU A 267 -6.10 4.97 12.68
C LEU A 267 -6.11 6.51 12.58
N SER A 268 -5.89 7.07 11.39
CA SER A 268 -6.07 8.51 11.20
C SER A 268 -7.54 8.94 11.07
N SER A 269 -8.47 8.00 10.88
CA SER A 269 -9.91 8.27 10.81
C SER A 269 -10.55 8.16 12.19
N ASP A 270 -11.05 9.30 12.72
CA ASP A 270 -11.79 9.32 13.98
C ASP A 270 -13.12 8.56 13.86
N PHE A 271 -13.67 8.47 12.67
CA PHE A 271 -14.88 7.69 12.44
C PHE A 271 -14.61 6.18 12.57
N LEU A 272 -13.55 5.66 11.97
CA LEU A 272 -13.19 4.23 12.07
C LEU A 272 -12.82 3.85 13.52
N LYS A 273 -12.20 4.75 14.28
CA LYS A 273 -11.89 4.52 15.70
C LYS A 273 -13.13 4.30 16.57
N LYS A 274 -14.32 4.70 16.15
CA LYS A 274 -15.56 4.38 16.87
C LYS A 274 -15.79 2.87 17.00
N TYR A 275 -15.24 2.06 16.09
CA TYR A 275 -15.30 0.59 16.16
C TYR A 275 -14.45 -0.02 17.28
N PHE A 276 -13.67 0.77 18.01
CA PHE A 276 -13.09 0.34 19.29
C PHE A 276 -14.14 0.23 20.42
N HIS A 277 -15.31 0.79 20.24
CA HIS A 277 -16.46 0.58 21.12
C HIS A 277 -17.26 -0.62 20.64
N PRO A 278 -17.50 -1.64 21.50
CA PRO A 278 -18.19 -2.87 21.10
C PRO A 278 -19.56 -2.65 20.48
N ASP A 279 -20.32 -1.70 21.01
CA ASP A 279 -21.72 -1.45 20.62
C ASP A 279 -21.87 -0.59 19.34
N PHE A 280 -20.76 -0.08 18.81
CA PHE A 280 -20.81 0.78 17.63
C PHE A 280 -20.94 -0.03 16.34
N LYS A 281 -22.02 0.24 15.58
CA LYS A 281 -22.29 -0.29 14.23
C LYS A 281 -22.92 0.78 13.37
N GLN A 282 -22.73 0.63 12.07
CA GLN A 282 -23.36 1.47 11.05
C GLN A 282 -24.61 0.80 10.44
N ASP A 283 -24.81 -0.50 10.62
CA ASP A 283 -25.82 -1.33 9.92
C ASP A 283 -25.65 -1.29 8.39
N LEU A 284 -24.41 -1.45 7.91
CA LEU A 284 -24.06 -1.33 6.48
C LEU A 284 -24.80 -2.32 5.61
N ILE A 285 -25.04 -3.52 6.12
CA ILE A 285 -25.78 -4.57 5.39
C ILE A 285 -27.19 -4.11 5.00
N LYS A 286 -27.83 -3.29 5.82
CA LYS A 286 -29.15 -2.70 5.54
C LYS A 286 -29.09 -1.45 4.66
N LYS A 287 -27.90 -0.88 4.50
CA LYS A 287 -27.66 0.40 3.80
C LYS A 287 -27.03 0.22 2.41
N GLN A 288 -27.00 -0.99 1.86
CA GLN A 288 -26.29 -1.27 0.61
C GLN A 288 -26.75 -0.35 -0.53
N LYS A 289 -28.04 -0.10 -0.69
CA LYS A 289 -28.54 0.82 -1.72
C LYS A 289 -27.99 2.24 -1.56
N ASN A 290 -27.82 2.71 -0.32
CA ASN A 290 -27.21 4.03 -0.05
C ASN A 290 -25.72 4.01 -0.37
N ILE A 291 -25.03 2.93 -0.02
CA ILE A 291 -23.61 2.71 -0.35
C ILE A 291 -23.42 2.74 -1.85
N ASP A 292 -24.23 2.02 -2.61
CA ASP A 292 -24.16 2.00 -4.09
C ASP A 292 -24.29 3.39 -4.68
N ASN A 293 -25.29 4.16 -4.24
CA ASN A 293 -25.52 5.51 -4.69
C ASN A 293 -24.34 6.46 -4.37
N LEU A 294 -23.79 6.36 -3.16
CA LEU A 294 -22.66 7.17 -2.71
C LEU A 294 -21.39 6.85 -3.51
N LEU A 295 -21.07 5.56 -3.70
CA LEU A 295 -19.88 5.12 -4.41
C LEU A 295 -19.98 5.45 -5.91
N LEU A 296 -21.12 5.22 -6.55
CA LEU A 296 -21.35 5.58 -7.95
C LEU A 296 -21.26 7.08 -8.17
N LYS A 297 -21.82 7.90 -7.24
CA LYS A 297 -21.74 9.37 -7.30
C LYS A 297 -20.29 9.85 -7.15
N ASP A 298 -19.54 9.32 -6.17
CA ASP A 298 -18.13 9.67 -5.95
C ASP A 298 -17.27 9.26 -7.15
N PHE A 299 -17.49 8.08 -7.71
CA PHE A 299 -16.81 7.62 -8.92
C PHE A 299 -17.08 8.56 -10.11
N ARG A 300 -18.33 8.90 -10.39
CA ARG A 300 -18.69 9.83 -11.46
C ARG A 300 -18.02 11.19 -11.28
N LYS A 301 -18.01 11.71 -10.05
CA LYS A 301 -17.34 12.98 -9.72
C LYS A 301 -15.84 12.92 -10.00
N LYS A 302 -15.17 11.82 -9.61
CA LYS A 302 -13.73 11.60 -9.89
C LYS A 302 -13.45 11.52 -11.38
N MET A 303 -14.28 10.82 -12.14
CA MET A 303 -14.13 10.72 -13.61
C MET A 303 -14.31 12.07 -14.30
N LEU A 304 -15.30 12.87 -13.91
CA LEU A 304 -15.51 14.21 -14.47
C LEU A 304 -14.31 15.13 -14.18
N PHE A 305 -13.79 15.10 -12.94
CA PHE A 305 -12.63 15.89 -12.56
C PHE A 305 -11.36 15.46 -13.32
N GLU A 306 -11.15 14.15 -13.50
CA GLU A 306 -10.00 13.62 -14.25
C GLU A 306 -10.10 13.98 -15.76
N ASN A 307 -11.29 13.97 -16.35
CA ASN A 307 -11.47 14.40 -17.73
C ASN A 307 -11.20 15.89 -17.91
N GLN A 308 -11.72 16.73 -17.01
CA GLN A 308 -11.46 18.18 -17.03
C GLN A 308 -9.98 18.52 -16.83
N THR A 309 -9.29 17.80 -15.91
CA THR A 309 -7.83 17.98 -15.70
C THR A 309 -7.03 17.44 -16.86
N ASN A 310 -7.42 16.34 -17.51
CA ASN A 310 -6.76 15.83 -18.70
C ASN A 310 -6.94 16.80 -19.90
N ASP A 311 -8.12 17.39 -20.10
CA ASP A 311 -8.35 18.40 -21.14
C ASP A 311 -7.56 19.69 -20.89
N SER A 312 -7.43 20.09 -19.62
CA SER A 312 -6.61 21.25 -19.21
C SER A 312 -5.11 20.94 -19.31
N ILE A 313 -4.70 19.71 -18.93
CA ILE A 313 -3.31 19.25 -19.00
C ILE A 313 -2.90 18.94 -20.44
N THR A 314 -3.77 18.42 -21.31
CA THR A 314 -3.47 18.24 -22.74
C THR A 314 -3.30 19.58 -23.44
N LYS A 315 -3.98 20.62 -23.03
CA LYS A 315 -3.76 21.99 -23.53
C LYS A 315 -2.48 22.64 -22.97
N LEU A 316 -2.00 22.22 -21.76
CA LEU A 316 -0.76 22.68 -21.10
C LEU A 316 0.41 21.69 -21.24
N ASN A 317 0.16 20.46 -21.66
CA ASN A 317 1.20 19.46 -21.88
C ASN A 317 1.99 19.73 -23.16
N ASN A 318 2.80 20.76 -23.09
CA ASN A 318 4.05 20.71 -23.79
C ASN A 318 4.82 19.49 -23.28
N ASN A 319 5.31 18.67 -24.20
CA ASN A 319 6.13 17.46 -24.06
C ASN A 319 7.27 17.55 -23.01
N HIS A 320 7.57 18.74 -22.50
CA HIS A 320 8.67 19.02 -21.58
C HIS A 320 8.41 18.60 -20.12
N VAL A 321 7.19 18.79 -19.58
CA VAL A 321 6.89 18.43 -18.17
C VAL A 321 6.81 16.92 -17.98
N SER A 322 6.24 16.18 -18.95
CA SER A 322 6.21 14.70 -18.88
C SER A 322 7.61 14.12 -19.04
N LYS A 323 8.41 14.62 -19.99
CA LYS A 323 9.81 14.22 -20.19
C LYS A 323 10.68 14.51 -18.95
N PHE A 324 10.48 15.66 -18.32
CA PHE A 324 11.20 15.99 -17.08
C PHE A 324 10.80 15.09 -15.92
N LYS A 325 9.53 14.73 -15.78
CA LYS A 325 9.06 13.78 -14.78
C LYS A 325 9.63 12.37 -15.03
N ASP A 326 9.61 11.90 -16.27
CA ASP A 326 10.23 10.64 -16.68
C ASP A 326 11.75 10.65 -16.45
N PHE A 327 12.42 11.76 -16.73
CA PHE A 327 13.82 11.96 -16.41
C PHE A 327 14.09 11.85 -14.90
N LEU A 328 13.30 12.52 -14.06
CA LEU A 328 13.44 12.43 -12.61
C LEU A 328 13.13 11.04 -12.06
N GLU A 329 12.25 10.28 -12.68
CA GLU A 329 11.95 8.91 -12.31
C GLU A 329 13.08 7.95 -12.73
N ASN A 330 13.65 8.14 -13.91
CA ASN A 330 14.76 7.34 -14.40
C ASN A 330 16.09 7.67 -13.72
N THR A 331 16.21 8.83 -13.07
CA THR A 331 17.42 9.28 -12.38
C THR A 331 17.32 9.17 -10.86
N LYS A 332 16.69 8.10 -10.34
CA LYS A 332 16.57 7.86 -8.89
C LYS A 332 17.91 7.90 -8.16
N TYR A 333 18.98 7.40 -8.80
CA TYR A 333 20.34 7.42 -8.26
C TYR A 333 20.85 8.85 -8.02
N LEU A 334 20.50 9.84 -8.89
CA LEU A 334 20.88 11.24 -8.69
C LEU A 334 20.26 11.84 -7.43
N ARG A 335 19.17 11.28 -6.94
CA ARG A 335 18.45 11.69 -5.73
C ARG A 335 18.83 10.87 -4.50
N LEU A 336 19.93 10.11 -4.57
CA LEU A 336 20.39 9.26 -3.48
C LEU A 336 19.24 8.38 -2.93
N TRP A 337 18.55 7.68 -3.85
CA TRP A 337 17.34 6.93 -3.49
C TRP A 337 17.64 5.77 -2.54
N ALA A 338 18.72 5.01 -2.77
CA ALA A 338 19.13 3.92 -1.90
C ALA A 338 19.55 4.42 -0.52
N VAL A 339 20.42 5.43 -0.47
CA VAL A 339 20.86 6.09 0.77
C VAL A 339 19.67 6.55 1.60
N ARG A 340 18.73 7.26 0.99
CA ARG A 340 17.56 7.79 1.68
C ARG A 340 16.64 6.68 2.24
N ASN A 341 16.48 5.58 1.52
CA ASN A 341 15.64 4.49 2.00
C ASN A 341 16.32 3.73 3.14
N ILE A 342 17.65 3.54 3.10
CA ILE A 342 18.41 2.93 4.19
C ILE A 342 18.37 3.82 5.44
N LEU A 343 18.54 5.13 5.28
CA LEU A 343 18.43 6.06 6.41
C LEU A 343 17.03 6.06 7.03
N LYS A 344 15.98 6.03 6.19
CA LYS A 344 14.59 5.89 6.68
C LYS A 344 14.38 4.61 7.46
N LYS A 345 14.95 3.49 7.03
CA LYS A 345 14.90 2.21 7.73
C LYS A 345 15.43 2.33 9.15
N ASN A 346 16.60 2.96 9.33
CA ASN A 346 17.24 3.11 10.64
C ASN A 346 16.47 4.05 11.58
N ILE A 347 15.76 5.06 11.04
CA ILE A 347 14.94 5.99 11.81
C ILE A 347 13.55 5.37 12.12
N SER A 348 13.05 4.50 11.27
CA SER A 348 11.71 3.91 11.34
C SER A 348 11.71 2.52 12.00
N LYS A 349 12.36 2.34 13.14
CA LYS A 349 12.12 1.17 14.03
C LYS A 349 10.72 1.30 14.66
N LYS A 350 9.67 1.43 13.83
CA LYS A 350 8.31 1.53 14.32
C LYS A 350 7.96 0.23 15.06
N LYS A 351 7.61 0.36 16.33
CA LYS A 351 6.98 -0.70 17.11
C LYS A 351 5.67 -1.09 16.41
N ILE A 352 5.20 -2.30 16.65
CA ILE A 352 3.83 -2.67 16.28
C ILE A 352 2.90 -1.75 17.07
N ASP A 353 1.92 -1.15 16.38
CA ASP A 353 0.94 -0.29 17.05
C ASP A 353 0.15 -1.10 18.06
N PRO A 354 0.03 -0.67 19.32
CA PRO A 354 -0.72 -1.39 20.35
C PRO A 354 -2.19 -1.59 19.97
N GLU A 355 -2.77 -0.74 19.15
CA GLU A 355 -4.14 -0.89 18.66
C GLU A 355 -4.33 -2.15 17.82
N PHE A 356 -3.28 -2.69 17.19
CA PHE A 356 -3.36 -3.97 16.49
C PHE A 356 -3.79 -5.13 17.41
N LYS A 357 -3.17 -5.23 18.61
CA LYS A 357 -3.57 -6.23 19.60
C LYS A 357 -5.01 -6.03 20.07
N LYS A 358 -5.43 -4.79 20.25
CA LYS A 358 -6.79 -4.43 20.64
C LYS A 358 -7.81 -4.83 19.56
N ILE A 359 -7.51 -4.58 18.29
CA ILE A 359 -8.34 -4.99 17.15
C ILE A 359 -8.55 -6.49 17.13
N LEU A 360 -7.46 -7.29 17.21
CA LEU A 360 -7.56 -8.74 17.24
C LEU A 360 -8.33 -9.27 18.46
N LYS A 361 -8.15 -8.63 19.62
CA LYS A 361 -8.92 -8.98 20.83
C LYS A 361 -10.42 -8.72 20.65
N LEU A 362 -10.78 -7.59 20.06
CA LEU A 362 -12.17 -7.25 19.77
C LEU A 362 -12.75 -8.23 18.76
N ALA A 363 -12.03 -8.53 17.69
CA ALA A 363 -12.46 -9.51 16.68
C ALA A 363 -12.68 -10.91 17.29
N LYS A 364 -11.77 -11.37 18.15
CA LYS A 364 -11.91 -12.63 18.87
C LYS A 364 -13.16 -12.66 19.75
N ASN A 365 -13.35 -11.60 20.56
CA ASN A 365 -14.50 -11.52 21.44
C ASN A 365 -15.82 -11.53 20.67
N GLU A 366 -15.86 -10.81 19.56
CA GLU A 366 -17.00 -10.76 18.66
C GLU A 366 -17.34 -12.16 18.12
N VAL A 367 -16.35 -12.85 17.54
CA VAL A 367 -16.53 -14.22 16.99
C VAL A 367 -16.94 -15.21 18.07
N ASN A 368 -16.36 -15.14 19.25
CA ASN A 368 -16.71 -16.00 20.38
C ASN A 368 -18.14 -15.76 20.87
N SER A 369 -18.68 -14.54 20.75
CA SER A 369 -20.04 -14.22 21.23
C SER A 369 -21.14 -15.03 20.57
N TRP A 370 -20.91 -15.52 19.36
CA TRP A 370 -21.84 -16.43 18.66
C TRP A 370 -21.35 -17.88 18.55
N GLY A 371 -20.28 -18.25 19.29
CA GLY A 371 -19.73 -19.60 19.28
C GLY A 371 -18.86 -19.92 18.05
N GLY A 372 -18.44 -18.92 17.29
CA GLY A 372 -17.53 -19.06 16.16
C GLY A 372 -16.07 -19.19 16.60
N LYS A 373 -15.20 -19.60 15.68
CA LYS A 373 -13.76 -19.73 15.88
C LYS A 373 -13.00 -18.84 14.92
N LEU A 374 -12.09 -17.99 15.46
CA LEU A 374 -11.24 -17.07 14.67
C LEU A 374 -9.87 -17.69 14.47
N TYR A 375 -9.46 -17.85 13.20
CA TYR A 375 -8.14 -18.28 12.77
C TYR A 375 -7.37 -17.05 12.26
N PHE A 376 -6.15 -16.86 12.76
CA PHE A 376 -5.25 -15.82 12.27
C PHE A 376 -4.30 -16.43 11.24
N VAL A 377 -4.43 -16.00 9.98
CA VAL A 377 -3.64 -16.52 8.86
C VAL A 377 -2.59 -15.49 8.48
N TYR A 378 -1.32 -15.78 8.73
CA TYR A 378 -0.21 -14.92 8.35
C TYR A 378 0.24 -15.20 6.92
N LEU A 379 0.17 -14.16 6.07
CA LEU A 379 0.59 -14.21 4.68
C LEU A 379 1.92 -13.46 4.49
N PRO A 380 2.98 -14.14 4.00
CA PRO A 380 4.28 -13.51 3.80
C PRO A 380 4.33 -12.63 2.55
N GLU A 381 5.17 -11.61 2.56
CA GLU A 381 5.41 -10.75 1.40
C GLU A 381 6.45 -11.35 0.45
N LYS A 382 6.19 -11.22 -0.87
CA LYS A 382 7.07 -11.69 -1.95
C LYS A 382 8.54 -11.27 -1.78
N THR A 383 8.77 -10.02 -1.36
CA THR A 383 10.13 -9.46 -1.24
C THR A 383 10.96 -10.14 -0.14
N ARG A 384 10.33 -10.87 0.79
CA ARG A 384 11.00 -11.72 1.78
C ARG A 384 11.92 -12.76 1.12
N TYR A 385 11.49 -13.30 -0.02
CA TYR A 385 12.17 -14.38 -0.76
C TYR A 385 13.04 -13.88 -1.89
N GLN A 386 13.06 -12.59 -2.19
CA GLN A 386 13.84 -12.00 -3.26
C GLN A 386 15.18 -11.50 -2.75
N ASN A 387 16.27 -11.80 -3.49
CA ASN A 387 17.55 -11.15 -3.24
C ASN A 387 17.61 -9.78 -3.92
N THR A 388 16.88 -8.83 -3.38
CA THR A 388 16.72 -7.48 -3.94
C THR A 388 17.03 -6.40 -2.90
N PHE A 389 17.29 -5.18 -3.38
CA PHE A 389 17.42 -4.01 -2.52
C PHE A 389 16.17 -3.82 -1.62
N TYR A 390 14.99 -4.14 -2.10
CA TYR A 390 13.75 -4.07 -1.33
C TYR A 390 13.79 -5.00 -0.11
N ARG A 391 14.30 -6.21 -0.23
CA ARG A 391 14.48 -7.12 0.92
C ARG A 391 15.35 -6.48 2.00
N GLU A 392 16.46 -5.84 1.63
CA GLU A 392 17.32 -5.16 2.58
C GLU A 392 16.62 -3.96 3.25
N VAL A 393 15.90 -3.15 2.48
CA VAL A 393 15.16 -1.99 2.98
C VAL A 393 14.01 -2.39 3.91
N TYR A 394 13.27 -3.44 3.57
CA TYR A 394 12.11 -3.90 4.33
C TYR A 394 12.43 -5.01 5.35
N SER A 395 13.70 -5.37 5.53
CA SER A 395 14.10 -6.45 6.44
C SER A 395 13.60 -6.28 7.89
N ASP A 396 13.42 -5.05 8.37
CA ASP A 396 12.88 -4.81 9.70
C ASP A 396 11.37 -5.13 9.81
N GLN A 397 10.66 -5.08 8.70
CA GLN A 397 9.27 -5.55 8.61
C GLN A 397 9.22 -7.07 8.81
N PHE A 398 10.09 -7.81 8.12
CA PHE A 398 10.18 -9.27 8.25
C PHE A 398 10.57 -9.74 9.65
N LYS A 399 11.38 -8.94 10.36
CA LYS A 399 11.73 -9.20 11.78
C LYS A 399 10.54 -9.04 12.74
N LYS A 400 9.46 -8.39 12.30
CA LYS A 400 8.25 -8.25 13.12
C LYS A 400 7.37 -9.49 13.11
N LYS A 401 7.57 -10.44 12.19
CA LYS A 401 6.80 -11.69 12.09
C LYS A 401 6.60 -12.32 13.46
N LYS A 402 7.70 -12.65 14.16
CA LYS A 402 7.63 -13.26 15.49
C LYS A 402 6.72 -12.47 16.44
N LYS A 403 6.88 -11.14 16.52
CA LYS A 403 6.07 -10.31 17.43
C LYS A 403 4.59 -10.28 17.03
N ILE A 404 4.28 -10.34 15.73
CA ILE A 404 2.91 -10.41 15.21
C ILE A 404 2.27 -11.73 15.64
N LEU A 405 2.98 -12.83 15.43
CA LEU A 405 2.51 -14.16 15.84
C LEU A 405 2.39 -14.28 17.36
N ASP A 406 3.35 -13.75 18.14
CA ASP A 406 3.29 -13.70 19.61
C ASP A 406 2.05 -12.92 20.09
N ILE A 407 1.65 -11.84 19.41
CA ILE A 407 0.40 -11.12 19.73
C ILE A 407 -0.81 -12.03 19.50
N ALA A 408 -0.90 -12.71 18.36
CA ALA A 408 -2.01 -13.63 18.07
C ALA A 408 -2.06 -14.80 19.07
N HIS A 409 -0.91 -15.41 19.38
CA HIS A 409 -0.81 -16.47 20.40
C HIS A 409 -1.19 -15.98 21.80
N SER A 410 -0.76 -14.76 22.19
CA SER A 410 -1.12 -14.16 23.50
C SER A 410 -2.61 -13.95 23.68
N LEU A 411 -3.35 -13.93 22.59
CA LEU A 411 -4.81 -13.87 22.54
C LEU A 411 -5.46 -15.25 22.42
N ASN A 412 -4.68 -16.35 22.48
CA ASN A 412 -5.14 -17.72 22.24
C ASN A 412 -5.91 -17.84 20.89
N LEU A 413 -5.41 -17.17 19.85
CA LEU A 413 -5.89 -17.41 18.49
C LEU A 413 -5.22 -18.63 17.90
N GLN A 414 -5.95 -19.37 17.06
CA GLN A 414 -5.32 -20.39 16.24
C GLN A 414 -4.58 -19.71 15.09
N VAL A 415 -3.27 -19.89 15.05
CA VAL A 415 -2.38 -19.25 14.06
C VAL A 415 -2.06 -20.25 12.97
N ILE A 416 -2.13 -19.79 11.72
CA ILE A 416 -1.69 -20.50 10.52
C ILE A 416 -0.62 -19.62 9.87
N ASP A 417 0.62 -20.07 9.90
CA ASP A 417 1.76 -19.33 9.35
C ASP A 417 2.11 -19.86 7.97
N VAL A 418 1.57 -19.23 6.92
CA VAL A 418 1.80 -19.66 5.53
C VAL A 418 3.29 -19.66 5.15
N ASP A 419 4.12 -18.82 5.78
CA ASP A 419 5.57 -18.79 5.55
C ASP A 419 6.24 -20.08 6.05
N ASP A 420 6.00 -20.45 7.30
CA ASP A 420 6.63 -21.63 7.92
C ASP A 420 5.88 -22.93 7.57
N ASP A 421 4.55 -22.90 7.49
CA ASP A 421 3.74 -24.11 7.26
C ASP A 421 3.77 -24.60 5.81
N ILE A 422 4.03 -23.68 4.84
CA ILE A 422 3.91 -24.00 3.41
C ILE A 422 5.17 -23.57 2.63
N PHE A 423 5.57 -22.31 2.75
CA PHE A 423 6.57 -21.74 1.85
C PHE A 423 7.99 -22.15 2.19
N TYR A 424 8.24 -22.57 3.43
CA TYR A 424 9.52 -23.08 3.87
C TYR A 424 10.01 -24.30 3.04
N GLU A 425 9.07 -25.16 2.62
CA GLU A 425 9.37 -26.36 1.81
C GLU A 425 9.52 -26.06 0.31
N ILE A 426 9.16 -24.84 -0.13
CA ILE A 426 9.17 -24.46 -1.54
C ILE A 426 10.51 -23.86 -1.92
N LYS A 427 11.21 -24.48 -2.88
CA LYS A 427 12.53 -24.01 -3.32
C LYS A 427 12.55 -22.54 -3.75
N ASN A 428 11.54 -22.09 -4.49
CA ASN A 428 11.41 -20.73 -4.98
C ASN A 428 10.01 -20.15 -4.68
N PRO A 429 9.74 -19.67 -3.47
CA PRO A 429 8.40 -19.13 -3.14
C PRO A 429 7.98 -17.94 -4.02
N THR A 430 8.93 -17.23 -4.65
CA THR A 430 8.63 -16.13 -5.58
C THR A 430 7.83 -16.56 -6.79
N ASP A 431 7.88 -17.85 -7.18
CA ASP A 431 7.16 -18.41 -8.33
C ASP A 431 5.64 -18.53 -8.03
N LEU A 432 5.24 -18.37 -6.78
CA LEU A 432 3.85 -18.36 -6.35
C LEU A 432 3.19 -16.98 -6.44
N TYR A 433 3.91 -15.98 -6.95
CA TYR A 433 3.42 -14.60 -7.01
C TYR A 433 3.53 -14.01 -8.43
N TYR A 434 2.53 -13.20 -8.76
CA TYR A 434 2.71 -12.02 -9.59
C TYR A 434 3.14 -10.85 -8.68
N LEU A 435 2.37 -9.79 -8.49
CA LEU A 435 2.50 -8.91 -7.30
C LEU A 435 1.75 -9.52 -6.12
N HIS A 436 0.53 -10.03 -6.35
CA HIS A 436 -0.21 -10.89 -5.45
C HIS A 436 0.10 -12.37 -5.73
N PHE A 437 -0.52 -13.30 -5.00
CA PHE A 437 -0.40 -14.70 -5.34
C PHE A 437 -0.94 -14.96 -6.75
N ASN A 438 -0.24 -15.82 -7.49
CA ASN A 438 -0.76 -16.38 -8.73
C ASN A 438 -1.70 -17.57 -8.43
N GLU A 439 -2.22 -18.22 -9.48
CA GLU A 439 -3.14 -19.33 -9.36
C GLU A 439 -2.58 -20.49 -8.53
N SER A 440 -1.28 -20.76 -8.67
CA SER A 440 -0.57 -21.81 -7.91
C SER A 440 -0.45 -21.46 -6.44
N GLY A 441 -0.11 -20.19 -6.13
CA GLY A 441 -0.03 -19.69 -4.77
C GLY A 441 -1.38 -19.80 -4.05
N TYR A 442 -2.44 -19.30 -4.67
CA TYR A 442 -3.79 -19.44 -4.11
C TYR A 442 -4.21 -20.90 -3.92
N LYS A 443 -3.89 -21.78 -4.88
CA LYS A 443 -4.24 -23.21 -4.81
C LYS A 443 -3.54 -23.91 -3.65
N ILE A 444 -2.23 -23.69 -3.47
CA ILE A 444 -1.45 -24.36 -2.41
C ILE A 444 -1.96 -23.91 -1.03
N ILE A 445 -2.14 -22.58 -0.82
CA ILE A 445 -2.65 -22.04 0.43
C ILE A 445 -4.05 -22.56 0.73
N SER A 446 -4.95 -22.55 -0.27
CA SER A 446 -6.32 -23.09 -0.10
C SER A 446 -6.34 -24.57 0.28
N ASN A 447 -5.41 -25.35 -0.28
CA ASN A 447 -5.28 -26.78 0.05
C ASN A 447 -4.92 -26.98 1.51
N HIS A 448 -3.97 -26.20 2.02
CA HIS A 448 -3.56 -26.26 3.42
C HIS A 448 -4.69 -25.82 4.36
N LEU A 449 -5.34 -24.69 4.05
CA LEU A 449 -6.48 -24.19 4.84
C LEU A 449 -7.67 -25.18 4.85
N SER A 450 -7.86 -25.95 3.79
CA SER A 450 -8.93 -26.97 3.74
C SER A 450 -8.75 -28.08 4.79
N GLY A 451 -7.51 -28.34 5.26
CA GLY A 451 -7.23 -29.24 6.37
C GLY A 451 -7.84 -28.75 7.69
N TYR A 452 -7.75 -27.46 7.97
CA TYR A 452 -8.33 -26.85 9.19
C TYR A 452 -9.87 -26.81 9.18
N ILE A 453 -10.47 -27.00 8.02
CA ILE A 453 -11.93 -27.04 7.91
C ILE A 453 -12.46 -28.45 8.18
N LYS A 454 -11.77 -29.49 7.70
CA LYS A 454 -12.24 -30.89 7.77
C LYS A 454 -12.07 -31.53 9.15
N ASN A 455 -11.06 -31.16 9.91
CA ASN A 455 -10.67 -31.84 11.15
C ASN A 455 -11.57 -31.57 12.37
N GLU A 456 -12.70 -30.90 12.21
CA GLU A 456 -13.62 -30.54 13.31
C GLU A 456 -15.11 -30.83 12.98
N TYR A 457 -15.38 -31.77 12.03
CA TYR A 457 -16.72 -32.25 11.72
C TYR A 457 -16.86 -33.73 12.06
#